data_2df80ca6c7523f4da090f50ff338c65e
#
_entry.id   2df80ca6c7523f4da090f50ff338c65e
#
_cell.length_a   1.000
_cell.length_b   1.000
_cell.length_c   1.000
_cell.angle_alpha   90.00
_cell.angle_beta   90.00
_cell.angle_gamma   90.00
#
_symmetry.space_group_name_H-M   'P 1'
#
loop_
_entity.id
_entity.type
_entity.pdbx_description
1 polymer ?
#
loop_
_entity_poly.entity_id
_entity_poly.type
_entity_poly.pdbx_seq_one_letter_code
_entity_poly.pdbx_strand_id
1 'polypeptide(L)'
;MGSQWLQGSIRHRRLYPVRHEFEYHTGMLALDTDEWNEVTNISPFFSLERFNWVSLKRKDYFRPEAGALSDAVREQVKEATGWRPDGAVELITHPRYAGYVFNPVSFYFCYRHGENGNNGDVPAVIMAQITNTPWNDRHVYCLETTGSEANSAGWRTEQFAFTKRFHVSPFNTMAQHYEWTFSFRGPELRIHMNVVEEGKKHFDATLVVHRGPLTRN
;
A
#
# COMPACT_ATOMS: atom_id res chain seq x y z
N MET A 1 -0.13 0.31 18.08
CA MET A 1 0.27 1.36 17.12
C MET A 1 -0.99 2.13 16.76
N GLY A 2 -1.02 3.46 16.77
CA GLY A 2 -2.25 4.19 16.43
C GLY A 2 -2.39 4.36 14.92
N SER A 3 -3.60 4.19 14.40
CA SER A 3 -3.91 4.48 13.00
C SER A 3 -3.61 5.94 12.64
N GLN A 4 -3.20 6.20 11.40
CA GLN A 4 -2.71 7.49 10.93
C GLN A 4 -3.36 7.92 9.62
N TRP A 5 -3.32 9.22 9.38
CA TRP A 5 -3.62 9.82 8.10
C TRP A 5 -2.33 10.06 7.32
N LEU A 6 -2.31 9.67 6.07
CA LEU A 6 -1.21 9.93 5.14
C LEU A 6 -1.65 11.03 4.17
N GLN A 7 -0.92 12.14 4.14
CA GLN A 7 -1.20 13.25 3.24
C GLN A 7 -0.01 13.53 2.35
N GLY A 8 -0.25 13.77 1.07
CA GLY A 8 0.81 14.06 0.12
C GLY A 8 0.34 14.18 -1.31
N SER A 9 1.18 13.74 -2.24
CA SER A 9 0.88 13.76 -3.66
C SER A 9 1.20 12.42 -4.32
N ILE A 10 0.50 12.17 -5.41
CA ILE A 10 0.79 11.08 -6.32
C ILE A 10 0.96 11.64 -7.73
N ARG A 11 2.06 11.29 -8.36
CA ARG A 11 2.37 11.62 -9.75
C ARG A 11 2.37 10.36 -10.59
N HIS A 12 1.74 10.44 -11.75
CA HIS A 12 1.74 9.40 -12.77
C HIS A 12 2.36 9.95 -14.06
N ARG A 13 3.26 9.19 -14.67
CA ARG A 13 3.82 9.52 -15.99
C ARG A 13 3.75 8.31 -16.89
N ARG A 14 2.99 8.43 -17.96
CA ARG A 14 3.09 7.54 -19.10
C ARG A 14 4.11 8.13 -20.09
N LEU A 15 5.11 7.37 -20.45
CA LEU A 15 6.18 7.80 -21.36
C LEU A 15 5.93 7.31 -22.78
N TYR A 16 5.24 6.16 -22.92
CA TYR A 16 5.01 5.51 -24.19
C TYR A 16 3.57 4.94 -24.27
N PRO A 17 2.89 4.90 -25.44
CA PRO A 17 3.29 5.43 -26.76
C PRO A 17 3.18 6.96 -26.85
N VAL A 18 2.38 7.61 -26.02
CA VAL A 18 2.20 9.08 -25.97
C VAL A 18 2.45 9.53 -24.54
N ARG A 19 3.35 10.51 -24.42
CA ARG A 19 3.67 11.08 -23.10
C ARG A 19 2.44 11.74 -22.50
N HIS A 20 2.14 11.39 -21.26
CA HIS A 20 1.10 12.01 -20.44
C HIS A 20 1.55 12.01 -18.99
N GLU A 21 1.41 13.15 -18.33
CA GLU A 21 1.83 13.32 -16.94
C GLU A 21 0.77 14.08 -16.17
N PHE A 22 0.45 13.63 -14.96
CA PHE A 22 -0.40 14.35 -14.04
C PHE A 22 0.02 14.08 -12.59
N GLU A 23 -0.21 15.06 -11.74
CA GLU A 23 0.01 15.00 -10.30
C GLU A 23 -1.21 15.56 -9.58
N TYR A 24 -1.57 14.95 -8.46
CA TYR A 24 -2.66 15.42 -7.62
C TYR A 24 -2.38 15.15 -6.15
N HIS A 25 -2.98 15.95 -5.28
CA HIS A 25 -2.95 15.69 -3.86
C HIS A 25 -3.77 14.46 -3.50
N THR A 26 -3.27 13.70 -2.55
CA THR A 26 -3.92 12.47 -2.10
C THR A 26 -3.92 12.40 -0.58
N GLY A 27 -4.96 11.72 -0.05
CA GLY A 27 -5.05 11.32 1.34
C GLY A 27 -5.33 9.83 1.42
N MET A 28 -4.54 9.12 2.23
CA MET A 28 -4.68 7.70 2.47
C MET A 28 -4.77 7.42 3.97
N LEU A 29 -5.18 6.23 4.33
CA LEU A 29 -5.14 5.74 5.71
C LEU A 29 -3.97 4.77 5.86
N ALA A 30 -3.28 4.87 6.99
CA ALA A 30 -2.38 3.85 7.50
C ALA A 30 -3.02 3.28 8.76
N LEU A 31 -3.52 2.06 8.68
CA LEU A 31 -4.34 1.43 9.69
C LEU A 31 -3.64 0.22 10.27
N ASP A 32 -3.54 0.14 11.59
CA ASP A 32 -3.23 -1.12 12.23
C ASP A 32 -4.41 -2.08 12.05
N THR A 33 -4.17 -3.20 11.36
CA THR A 33 -5.25 -4.15 11.06
C THR A 33 -5.78 -4.88 12.28
N ASP A 34 -5.04 -4.91 13.38
CA ASP A 34 -5.50 -5.46 14.67
C ASP A 34 -6.42 -4.46 15.40
N GLU A 35 -6.27 -3.14 15.14
CA GLU A 35 -7.11 -2.07 15.66
C GLU A 35 -8.28 -1.70 14.72
N TRP A 36 -8.60 -2.56 13.76
CA TRP A 36 -9.60 -2.31 12.69
C TRP A 36 -10.93 -1.74 13.22
N ASN A 37 -11.41 -2.26 14.34
CA ASN A 37 -12.70 -1.84 14.90
C ASN A 37 -12.65 -0.47 15.61
N GLU A 38 -11.49 0.00 16.01
CA GLU A 38 -11.32 1.25 16.76
C GLU A 38 -11.38 2.49 15.86
N VAL A 39 -11.13 2.31 14.57
CA VAL A 39 -11.08 3.40 13.57
C VAL A 39 -12.42 4.15 13.47
N THR A 40 -13.54 3.50 13.80
CA THR A 40 -14.88 4.15 13.78
C THR A 40 -15.08 5.20 14.86
N ASN A 41 -14.26 5.19 15.91
CA ASN A 41 -14.38 6.14 17.02
C ASN A 41 -13.83 7.53 16.68
N ILE A 42 -13.23 7.70 15.49
CA ILE A 42 -12.55 8.93 15.06
C ILE A 42 -13.55 10.02 14.69
N SER A 43 -14.61 9.66 13.99
CA SER A 43 -15.60 10.65 13.49
C SER A 43 -16.96 10.00 13.23
N PRO A 44 -18.08 10.72 13.45
CA PRO A 44 -19.41 10.25 13.07
C PRO A 44 -19.58 10.09 11.55
N PHE A 45 -18.70 10.72 10.75
CA PHE A 45 -18.68 10.61 9.29
C PHE A 45 -17.84 9.43 8.78
N PHE A 46 -17.24 8.64 9.70
CA PHE A 46 -16.46 7.46 9.39
C PHE A 46 -17.14 6.19 9.93
N SER A 47 -17.21 5.13 9.13
CA SER A 47 -17.83 3.87 9.55
C SER A 47 -17.14 2.63 8.99
N LEU A 48 -17.33 1.49 9.68
CA LEU A 48 -17.04 0.16 9.18
C LEU A 48 -18.30 -0.51 8.67
N GLU A 49 -18.19 -1.26 7.57
CA GLU A 49 -19.22 -2.13 6.96
C GLU A 49 -20.53 -1.41 6.57
N ARG A 50 -20.70 -0.14 6.89
CA ARG A 50 -21.90 0.66 6.61
C ARG A 50 -21.58 1.79 5.63
N PHE A 51 -22.60 2.32 4.99
CA PHE A 51 -22.49 3.54 4.17
C PHE A 51 -22.22 4.75 5.08
N ASN A 52 -21.24 5.56 4.67
CA ASN A 52 -20.95 6.85 5.29
C ASN A 52 -20.17 7.72 4.28
N TRP A 53 -19.85 8.97 4.65
CA TRP A 53 -18.98 9.83 3.87
C TRP A 53 -17.59 9.23 3.69
N VAL A 54 -17.03 8.66 4.74
CA VAL A 54 -15.82 7.83 4.70
C VAL A 54 -16.16 6.48 5.26
N SER A 55 -15.78 5.41 4.61
CA SER A 55 -16.03 4.07 5.12
C SER A 55 -14.99 3.04 4.68
N LEU A 56 -14.82 2.01 5.48
CA LEU A 56 -14.05 0.82 5.17
C LEU A 56 -14.99 -0.38 5.13
N LYS A 57 -14.76 -1.27 4.17
CA LYS A 57 -15.49 -2.54 4.08
C LYS A 57 -14.50 -3.68 3.93
N ARG A 58 -14.63 -4.73 4.74
CA ARG A 58 -13.75 -5.90 4.72
C ARG A 58 -13.63 -6.51 3.33
N LYS A 59 -14.71 -6.49 2.55
CA LYS A 59 -14.78 -7.01 1.18
C LYS A 59 -13.85 -6.31 0.17
N ASP A 60 -13.35 -5.12 0.47
CA ASP A 60 -12.47 -4.37 -0.42
C ASP A 60 -11.00 -4.81 -0.31
N TYR A 61 -10.68 -5.61 0.70
CA TYR A 61 -9.32 -5.99 1.07
C TYR A 61 -9.06 -7.49 0.88
N PHE A 62 -7.84 -7.89 1.18
CA PHE A 62 -7.34 -9.24 0.93
C PHE A 62 -8.19 -10.33 1.61
N ARG A 63 -8.57 -11.38 0.85
CA ARG A 63 -9.34 -12.57 1.28
C ARG A 63 -10.48 -12.21 2.25
N PRO A 64 -11.53 -11.53 1.80
CA PRO A 64 -12.60 -11.06 2.67
C PRO A 64 -13.34 -12.20 3.41
N GLU A 65 -13.32 -13.41 2.85
CA GLU A 65 -13.90 -14.63 3.40
C GLU A 65 -13.07 -15.28 4.53
N ALA A 66 -11.81 -14.89 4.68
CA ALA A 66 -10.87 -15.55 5.60
C ALA A 66 -10.89 -14.98 7.04
N GLY A 67 -11.98 -14.29 7.45
CA GLY A 67 -12.10 -13.73 8.80
C GLY A 67 -11.31 -12.43 9.00
N ALA A 68 -10.53 -12.33 10.09
CA ALA A 68 -9.77 -11.12 10.40
C ALA A 68 -8.73 -10.82 9.31
N LEU A 69 -8.63 -9.53 8.93
CA LEU A 69 -7.71 -9.11 7.88
C LEU A 69 -6.24 -9.36 8.25
N SER A 70 -5.89 -9.07 9.49
CA SER A 70 -4.54 -9.29 10.02
C SER A 70 -4.09 -10.74 9.93
N ASP A 71 -4.98 -11.68 10.27
CA ASP A 71 -4.67 -13.12 10.19
C ASP A 71 -4.52 -13.58 8.74
N ALA A 72 -5.41 -13.14 7.86
CA ALA A 72 -5.34 -13.47 6.43
C ALA A 72 -4.01 -12.99 5.81
N VAL A 73 -3.55 -11.78 6.17
CA VAL A 73 -2.27 -11.24 5.70
C VAL A 73 -1.10 -12.02 6.28
N ARG A 74 -1.09 -12.30 7.59
CA ARG A 74 -0.03 -13.07 8.26
C ARG A 74 0.14 -14.47 7.66
N GLU A 75 -0.96 -15.16 7.37
CA GLU A 75 -0.89 -16.48 6.74
C GLU A 75 -0.39 -16.39 5.29
N GLN A 76 -0.81 -15.38 4.51
CA GLN A 76 -0.30 -15.20 3.15
C GLN A 76 1.20 -14.90 3.13
N VAL A 77 1.67 -14.07 4.05
CA VAL A 77 3.11 -13.77 4.16
C VAL A 77 3.87 -15.03 4.54
N LYS A 78 3.36 -15.81 5.50
CA LYS A 78 3.96 -17.09 5.89
C LYS A 78 4.02 -18.09 4.73
N GLU A 79 2.94 -18.21 3.96
CA GLU A 79 2.89 -19.07 2.76
C GLU A 79 3.94 -18.65 1.72
N ALA A 80 4.18 -17.33 1.55
CA ALA A 80 5.06 -16.80 0.53
C ALA A 80 6.54 -16.77 0.93
N THR A 81 6.85 -16.53 2.24
CA THR A 81 8.22 -16.25 2.71
C THR A 81 8.72 -17.25 3.76
N GLY A 82 7.83 -18.08 4.33
CA GLY A 82 8.13 -18.94 5.47
C GLY A 82 8.13 -18.24 6.84
N TRP A 83 8.07 -16.91 6.88
CA TRP A 83 7.99 -16.12 8.11
C TRP A 83 6.57 -15.62 8.37
N ARG A 84 6.04 -15.86 9.57
CA ARG A 84 4.77 -15.31 10.00
C ARG A 84 4.98 -13.99 10.76
N PRO A 85 4.42 -12.85 10.32
CA PRO A 85 4.55 -11.58 11.02
C PRO A 85 4.13 -11.68 12.50
N ASP A 86 5.00 -11.23 13.40
CA ASP A 86 4.84 -11.22 14.85
C ASP A 86 4.65 -9.82 15.44
N GLY A 87 4.79 -8.79 14.60
CA GLY A 87 4.51 -7.40 14.91
C GLY A 87 3.24 -6.88 14.25
N ALA A 88 3.13 -5.56 14.15
CA ALA A 88 2.01 -4.88 13.52
C ALA A 88 1.88 -5.22 12.03
N VAL A 89 0.64 -5.31 11.55
CA VAL A 89 0.31 -5.36 10.12
C VAL A 89 -0.43 -4.07 9.78
N GLU A 90 0.28 -3.14 9.14
CA GLU A 90 -0.25 -1.83 8.77
C GLU A 90 -0.78 -1.85 7.35
N LEU A 91 -2.06 -1.52 7.19
CA LEU A 91 -2.72 -1.36 5.90
C LEU A 91 -2.65 0.09 5.43
N ILE A 92 -1.99 0.34 4.30
CA ILE A 92 -1.99 1.63 3.60
C ILE A 92 -2.96 1.55 2.44
N THR A 93 -4.01 2.37 2.47
CA THR A 93 -5.13 2.25 1.54
C THR A 93 -5.93 3.54 1.38
N HIS A 94 -6.69 3.64 0.30
CA HIS A 94 -7.78 4.61 0.16
C HIS A 94 -9.06 4.03 0.76
N PRO A 95 -9.77 4.78 1.62
CA PRO A 95 -11.10 4.40 2.08
C PRO A 95 -12.14 4.60 0.96
N ARG A 96 -13.37 4.18 1.20
CA ARG A 96 -14.52 4.59 0.40
C ARG A 96 -14.92 6.01 0.74
N TYR A 97 -15.21 6.81 -0.28
CA TYR A 97 -15.81 8.13 -0.16
C TYR A 97 -17.23 8.09 -0.69
N ALA A 98 -18.23 8.43 0.13
CA ALA A 98 -19.66 8.35 -0.22
C ALA A 98 -20.05 7.00 -0.87
N GLY A 99 -19.47 5.90 -0.36
CA GLY A 99 -19.72 4.55 -0.86
C GLY A 99 -18.90 4.11 -2.08
N TYR A 100 -18.23 5.05 -2.77
CA TYR A 100 -17.36 4.75 -3.90
C TYR A 100 -15.93 4.45 -3.45
N VAL A 101 -15.31 3.42 -4.03
CA VAL A 101 -13.90 3.09 -3.81
C VAL A 101 -13.13 3.11 -5.13
N PHE A 102 -12.01 3.80 -5.13
CA PHE A 102 -11.00 3.70 -6.17
C PHE A 102 -9.65 3.45 -5.49
N ASN A 103 -9.28 2.19 -5.43
CA ASN A 103 -8.09 1.75 -4.71
C ASN A 103 -7.33 0.71 -5.53
N PRO A 104 -6.52 1.15 -6.52
CA PRO A 104 -5.80 0.26 -7.43
C PRO A 104 -4.71 -0.55 -6.74
N VAL A 105 -4.22 -0.07 -5.59
CA VAL A 105 -3.22 -0.77 -4.78
C VAL A 105 -3.45 -0.51 -3.30
N SER A 106 -3.39 -1.57 -2.50
CA SER A 106 -3.24 -1.51 -1.04
C SER A 106 -1.91 -2.14 -0.65
N PHE A 107 -1.21 -1.51 0.27
CA PHE A 107 0.01 -2.08 0.83
C PHE A 107 -0.26 -2.56 2.26
N TYR A 108 0.26 -3.73 2.59
CA TYR A 108 0.29 -4.26 3.94
C TYR A 108 1.74 -4.33 4.38
N PHE A 109 2.13 -3.46 5.29
CA PHE A 109 3.46 -3.42 5.85
C PHE A 109 3.50 -4.31 7.09
N CYS A 110 4.24 -5.41 7.00
CA CYS A 110 4.36 -6.41 8.04
C CYS A 110 5.65 -6.19 8.81
N TYR A 111 5.51 -5.79 10.07
CA TYR A 111 6.63 -5.45 10.93
C TYR A 111 7.03 -6.61 11.84
N ARG A 112 8.26 -6.58 12.33
CA ARG A 112 8.72 -7.42 13.44
C ARG A 112 8.19 -6.89 14.76
N HIS A 113 8.21 -7.72 15.77
CA HIS A 113 7.77 -7.32 17.10
C HIS A 113 8.51 -6.05 17.58
N GLY A 114 7.72 -5.05 18.02
CA GLY A 114 8.23 -3.75 18.50
C GLY A 114 8.55 -2.72 17.43
N GLU A 115 8.56 -3.09 16.14
CA GLU A 115 8.75 -2.17 15.02
C GLU A 115 7.41 -1.57 14.56
N ASN A 116 7.46 -0.36 13.99
CA ASN A 116 6.29 0.29 13.41
C ASN A 116 6.66 1.41 12.43
N GLY A 117 5.72 1.77 11.54
CA GLY A 117 5.92 2.80 10.53
C GLY A 117 6.08 4.22 11.08
N ASN A 118 5.65 4.51 12.32
CA ASN A 118 5.74 5.84 12.91
C ASN A 118 7.20 6.26 13.16
N ASN A 119 8.04 5.30 13.48
CA ASN A 119 9.47 5.51 13.71
C ASN A 119 10.28 5.53 12.41
N GLY A 120 9.62 5.32 11.25
CA GLY A 120 10.31 5.12 9.98
C GLY A 120 11.00 3.76 9.89
N ASP A 121 10.55 2.78 10.69
CA ASP A 121 11.04 1.42 10.60
C ASP A 121 10.70 0.83 9.22
N VAL A 122 11.59 -0.01 8.71
CA VAL A 122 11.36 -0.73 7.46
C VAL A 122 10.57 -1.99 7.80
N PRO A 123 9.40 -2.23 7.17
CA PRO A 123 8.69 -3.49 7.39
C PRO A 123 9.53 -4.67 6.92
N ALA A 124 9.44 -5.80 7.60
CA ALA A 124 10.15 -7.02 7.20
C ALA A 124 9.63 -7.59 5.87
N VAL A 125 8.33 -7.44 5.62
CA VAL A 125 7.69 -7.81 4.36
C VAL A 125 6.69 -6.73 3.95
N ILE A 126 6.71 -6.38 2.68
CA ILE A 126 5.70 -5.53 2.04
C ILE A 126 4.80 -6.43 1.19
N MET A 127 3.56 -6.64 1.60
CA MET A 127 2.59 -7.31 0.75
C MET A 127 1.80 -6.25 -0.02
N ALA A 128 1.88 -6.27 -1.35
CA ALA A 128 1.15 -5.37 -2.23
C ALA A 128 -0.02 -6.09 -2.88
N GLN A 129 -1.24 -5.65 -2.57
CA GLN A 129 -2.45 -6.10 -3.25
C GLN A 129 -2.76 -5.14 -4.38
N ILE A 130 -2.68 -5.63 -5.62
CA ILE A 130 -3.06 -4.89 -6.82
C ILE A 130 -4.48 -5.31 -7.21
N THR A 131 -5.32 -4.32 -7.47
CA THR A 131 -6.71 -4.52 -7.91
C THR A 131 -6.87 -4.02 -9.33
N ASN A 132 -7.35 -4.88 -10.22
CA ASN A 132 -7.71 -4.52 -11.58
C ASN A 132 -9.08 -3.83 -11.56
N THR A 133 -9.10 -2.54 -11.85
CA THR A 133 -10.29 -1.71 -11.67
C THR A 133 -11.52 -2.13 -12.51
N PRO A 134 -11.41 -2.59 -13.78
CA PRO A 134 -12.61 -2.99 -14.53
C PRO A 134 -13.24 -4.30 -14.05
N TRP A 135 -12.43 -5.29 -13.63
CA TRP A 135 -12.91 -6.63 -13.29
C TRP A 135 -12.86 -6.93 -11.79
N ASN A 136 -12.25 -6.05 -10.99
CA ASN A 136 -12.06 -6.22 -9.54
C ASN A 136 -11.26 -7.49 -9.18
N ASP A 137 -10.49 -8.02 -10.13
CA ASP A 137 -9.56 -9.11 -9.87
C ASP A 137 -8.40 -8.60 -9.02
N ARG A 138 -7.90 -9.44 -8.14
CA ARG A 138 -6.85 -9.09 -7.18
C ARG A 138 -5.68 -10.04 -7.28
N HIS A 139 -4.48 -9.46 -7.19
CA HIS A 139 -3.24 -10.21 -7.10
C HIS A 139 -2.35 -9.64 -6.02
N VAL A 140 -1.60 -10.48 -5.34
CA VAL A 140 -0.67 -10.05 -4.28
C VAL A 140 0.77 -10.41 -4.61
N TYR A 141 1.67 -9.50 -4.26
CA TYR A 141 3.11 -9.71 -4.26
C TYR A 141 3.59 -9.58 -2.82
N CYS A 142 4.36 -10.54 -2.33
CA CYS A 142 5.05 -10.46 -1.05
C CYS A 142 6.52 -10.17 -1.32
N LEU A 143 7.01 -9.04 -0.83
CA LEU A 143 8.33 -8.50 -1.08
C LEU A 143 9.09 -8.48 0.25
N GLU A 144 10.07 -9.37 0.40
CA GLU A 144 10.94 -9.40 1.58
C GLU A 144 11.96 -8.27 1.51
N THR A 145 12.04 -7.47 2.55
CA THR A 145 13.01 -6.36 2.65
C THR A 145 14.36 -6.86 3.12
N THR A 146 15.39 -6.11 2.76
CA THR A 146 16.76 -6.42 3.21
C THR A 146 17.09 -5.78 4.55
N GLY A 147 16.23 -4.88 5.06
CA GLY A 147 16.47 -4.10 6.26
C GLY A 147 17.58 -3.06 6.06
N SER A 148 17.55 -2.36 4.91
CA SER A 148 18.56 -1.41 4.50
C SER A 148 18.89 -0.38 5.59
N GLU A 149 20.16 -0.05 5.76
CA GLU A 149 20.62 1.01 6.64
C GLU A 149 20.23 2.40 6.10
N ALA A 150 20.13 3.36 7.02
CA ALA A 150 19.85 4.74 6.63
C ALA A 150 21.06 5.34 5.89
N ASN A 151 20.80 5.99 4.76
CA ASN A 151 21.82 6.78 4.06
C ASN A 151 22.13 8.09 4.82
N SER A 152 23.08 8.89 4.30
CA SER A 152 23.48 10.17 4.90
C SER A 152 22.35 11.20 5.07
N ALA A 153 21.25 11.06 4.32
CA ALA A 153 20.06 11.89 4.44
C ALA A 153 18.96 11.26 5.33
N GLY A 154 19.27 10.14 6.01
CA GLY A 154 18.36 9.43 6.91
C GLY A 154 17.30 8.57 6.23
N TRP A 155 17.39 8.34 4.93
CA TRP A 155 16.49 7.46 4.20
C TRP A 155 16.94 6.00 4.25
N ARG A 156 16.02 5.10 4.58
CA ARG A 156 16.14 3.65 4.38
C ARG A 156 15.38 3.28 3.11
N THR A 157 16.01 2.60 2.19
CA THR A 157 15.44 2.37 0.85
C THR A 157 15.53 0.91 0.46
N GLU A 158 14.39 0.32 0.13
CA GLU A 158 14.24 -1.05 -0.37
C GLU A 158 13.87 -1.01 -1.86
N GLN A 159 14.52 -1.85 -2.65
CA GLN A 159 14.31 -1.93 -4.10
C GLN A 159 13.95 -3.35 -4.51
N PHE A 160 12.96 -3.48 -5.37
CA PHE A 160 12.45 -4.75 -5.85
C PHE A 160 12.31 -4.72 -7.36
N ALA A 161 12.72 -5.79 -8.03
CA ALA A 161 12.50 -6.01 -9.46
C ALA A 161 11.87 -7.38 -9.65
N PHE A 162 10.68 -7.42 -10.25
CA PHE A 162 9.93 -8.66 -10.47
C PHE A 162 9.07 -8.62 -11.71
N THR A 163 8.84 -9.80 -12.28
CA THR A 163 7.99 -9.94 -13.47
C THR A 163 6.53 -9.70 -13.13
N LYS A 164 5.85 -8.94 -13.97
CA LYS A 164 4.41 -8.75 -13.89
C LYS A 164 3.69 -10.09 -14.10
N ARG A 165 2.95 -10.53 -13.10
CA ARG A 165 2.18 -11.79 -13.12
C ARG A 165 0.67 -11.57 -13.21
N PHE A 166 0.22 -10.32 -13.33
CA PHE A 166 -1.18 -9.96 -13.27
C PHE A 166 -1.54 -8.85 -14.26
N HIS A 167 -2.66 -9.00 -14.98
CA HIS A 167 -3.19 -7.98 -15.88
C HIS A 167 -3.88 -6.87 -15.09
N VAL A 168 -3.21 -5.74 -14.91
CA VAL A 168 -3.77 -4.56 -14.21
C VAL A 168 -4.64 -3.71 -15.15
N SER A 169 -4.34 -3.74 -16.44
CA SER A 169 -5.02 -2.93 -17.46
C SER A 169 -4.98 -3.66 -18.80
N PRO A 170 -6.05 -3.59 -19.61
CA PRO A 170 -6.09 -4.20 -20.94
C PRO A 170 -5.07 -3.58 -21.91
N PHE A 171 -4.51 -2.42 -21.58
CA PHE A 171 -3.53 -1.71 -22.40
C PHE A 171 -2.07 -2.09 -22.10
N ASN A 172 -1.83 -2.94 -21.11
CA ASN A 172 -0.48 -3.33 -20.67
C ASN A 172 -0.23 -4.81 -20.92
N THR A 173 0.84 -5.14 -21.66
CA THR A 173 1.24 -6.50 -21.97
C THR A 173 1.75 -7.26 -20.73
N MET A 174 1.87 -8.59 -20.82
CA MET A 174 2.47 -9.43 -19.77
C MET A 174 4.01 -9.46 -19.84
N ALA A 175 4.61 -8.95 -20.92
CA ALA A 175 6.09 -8.90 -21.09
C ALA A 175 6.75 -7.78 -20.28
N GLN A 176 6.02 -7.20 -19.33
CA GLN A 176 6.47 -6.10 -18.49
C GLN A 176 7.02 -6.59 -17.16
N HIS A 177 7.97 -5.83 -16.60
CA HIS A 177 8.40 -5.98 -15.20
C HIS A 177 8.20 -4.70 -14.43
N TYR A 178 8.04 -4.88 -13.14
CA TYR A 178 7.99 -3.82 -12.17
C TYR A 178 9.36 -3.63 -11.53
N GLU A 179 9.73 -2.37 -11.37
CA GLU A 179 10.81 -1.96 -10.49
C GLU A 179 10.20 -1.03 -9.45
N TRP A 180 10.18 -1.47 -8.20
CA TRP A 180 9.60 -0.73 -7.10
C TRP A 180 10.67 -0.28 -6.12
N THR A 181 10.54 0.94 -5.65
CA THR A 181 11.41 1.52 -4.63
C THR A 181 10.54 2.07 -3.51
N PHE A 182 10.75 1.57 -2.30
CA PHE A 182 10.14 2.08 -1.08
C PHE A 182 11.21 2.80 -0.27
N SER A 183 10.93 4.01 0.18
CA SER A 183 11.86 4.79 0.99
C SER A 183 11.17 5.33 2.23
N PHE A 184 11.79 5.13 3.37
CA PHE A 184 11.27 5.42 4.70
C PHE A 184 12.18 6.41 5.40
N ARG A 185 11.61 7.47 6.02
CA ARG A 185 12.34 8.42 6.85
C ARG A 185 11.42 9.06 7.89
N GLY A 186 11.45 8.56 9.13
CA GLY A 186 10.52 9.02 10.17
C GLY A 186 9.08 8.96 9.66
N PRO A 187 8.33 10.09 9.68
CA PRO A 187 6.94 10.10 9.20
C PRO A 187 6.81 10.11 7.67
N GLU A 188 7.88 10.22 6.91
CA GLU A 188 7.83 10.29 5.45
C GLU A 188 7.92 8.90 4.82
N LEU A 189 7.04 8.65 3.84
CA LEU A 189 7.02 7.48 3.00
C LEU A 189 7.04 7.91 1.53
N ARG A 190 7.93 7.31 0.74
CA ARG A 190 7.95 7.45 -0.71
C ARG A 190 7.89 6.08 -1.36
N ILE A 191 6.99 5.94 -2.33
CA ILE A 191 6.88 4.73 -3.13
C ILE A 191 7.01 5.14 -4.59
N HIS A 192 8.00 4.58 -5.26
CA HIS A 192 8.20 4.79 -6.69
C HIS A 192 8.11 3.47 -7.42
N MET A 193 7.33 3.44 -8.50
CA MET A 193 7.12 2.26 -9.32
C MET A 193 7.43 2.60 -10.77
N ASN A 194 8.28 1.80 -11.41
CA ASN A 194 8.48 1.78 -12.86
C ASN A 194 7.79 0.55 -13.46
N VAL A 195 7.22 0.73 -14.64
CA VAL A 195 6.81 -0.35 -15.53
C VAL A 195 7.76 -0.33 -16.72
N VAL A 196 8.50 -1.43 -16.87
CA VAL A 196 9.55 -1.58 -17.90
C VAL A 196 9.18 -2.72 -18.84
N GLU A 197 9.34 -2.50 -20.15
CA GLU A 197 9.13 -3.48 -21.22
C GLU A 197 10.28 -3.36 -22.21
N GLU A 198 10.91 -4.49 -22.55
CA GLU A 198 12.07 -4.54 -23.45
C GLU A 198 13.20 -3.54 -23.07
N GLY A 199 13.45 -3.40 -21.76
CA GLY A 199 14.46 -2.47 -21.24
C GLY A 199 14.08 -0.98 -21.32
N LYS A 200 12.86 -0.64 -21.77
CA LYS A 200 12.37 0.74 -21.84
C LYS A 200 11.32 1.00 -20.78
N LYS A 201 11.43 2.12 -20.10
CA LYS A 201 10.41 2.56 -19.16
C LYS A 201 9.20 3.09 -19.91
N HIS A 202 8.03 2.47 -19.69
CA HIS A 202 6.74 2.83 -20.28
C HIS A 202 5.90 3.74 -19.40
N PHE A 203 5.97 3.51 -18.11
CA PHE A 203 5.15 4.21 -17.12
C PHE A 203 5.91 4.31 -15.80
N ASP A 204 5.69 5.39 -15.05
CA ASP A 204 6.03 5.45 -13.64
C ASP A 204 4.94 6.10 -12.81
N ALA A 205 4.89 5.72 -11.52
CA ALA A 205 4.10 6.35 -10.51
C ALA A 205 4.99 6.66 -9.30
N THR A 206 4.77 7.83 -8.69
CA THR A 206 5.47 8.23 -7.48
C THR A 206 4.47 8.74 -6.46
N LEU A 207 4.37 8.07 -5.33
CA LEU A 207 3.63 8.49 -4.15
C LEU A 207 4.63 9.07 -3.15
N VAL A 208 4.35 10.28 -2.66
CA VAL A 208 5.09 10.92 -1.56
C VAL A 208 4.09 11.35 -0.52
N VAL A 209 4.16 10.76 0.66
CA VAL A 209 3.21 11.03 1.75
C VAL A 209 3.92 11.24 3.07
N HIS A 210 3.25 12.00 3.93
CA HIS A 210 3.67 12.29 5.29
C HIS A 210 2.61 11.77 6.26
N ARG A 211 3.04 11.07 7.31
CA ARG A 211 2.20 10.52 8.35
C ARG A 211 1.81 11.61 9.34
N GLY A 212 0.55 11.69 9.65
CA GLY A 212 -0.02 12.55 10.67
C GLY A 212 -0.99 11.81 11.58
N PRO A 213 -1.28 12.35 12.76
CA PRO A 213 -2.23 11.70 13.68
C PRO A 213 -3.63 11.66 13.06
N LEU A 214 -4.29 10.53 13.21
CA LEU A 214 -5.71 10.37 12.90
C LEU A 214 -6.50 10.73 14.17
N THR A 215 -6.73 12.03 14.39
CA THR A 215 -7.37 12.55 15.61
C THR A 215 -8.75 13.14 15.30
N ARG A 216 -9.62 13.14 16.33
CA ARG A 216 -10.80 14.00 16.35
C ARG A 216 -10.33 15.46 16.43
N ASN A 217 -10.59 16.23 15.40
CA ASN A 217 -10.64 17.70 15.48
C ASN A 217 -12.10 18.13 15.56
#